data_8aaa17c321bfc3809fb2668d1f8e1402
#
_entry.id   8aaa17c321bfc3809fb2668d1f8e1402
#
_cell.length_a   1.000
_cell.length_b   1.000
_cell.length_c   1.000
_cell.angle_alpha   90.00
_cell.angle_beta   90.00
_cell.angle_gamma   90.00
#
_symmetry.space_group_name_H-M   'P 1'
#
loop_
_entity.id
_entity.type
_entity.pdbx_description
1 polymer ?
#
loop_
_entity_poly.entity_id
_entity_poly.type
_entity_poly.pdbx_seq_one_letter_code
_entity_poly.pdbx_strand_id
1 'polypeptide(L)'
;KSGMGIGGLLLEGIGDTLRVSLTGDPEDEVYAGYDILRAVGYAVAGPEIISCPTCGRTQYPMIEIANEVERRLKEEGFKKPVKIAIMGCIVNGPGEASHADIGIAGGKDCAVLFEHGEKIRTLKGDIVSQFVEEIHKL
;
A
#
# COMPACT_ATOMS: atom_id res chain seq x y z
N LYS A 1 16.89 10.59 -2.35
CA LYS A 1 18.02 11.04 -1.49
C LYS A 1 17.58 11.21 -0.03
N SER A 2 16.43 11.87 0.24
CA SER A 2 15.91 12.11 1.61
C SER A 2 15.72 10.79 2.38
N GLY A 3 15.15 9.77 1.76
CA GLY A 3 14.96 8.45 2.40
C GLY A 3 16.26 7.83 2.89
N MET A 4 17.34 7.89 2.10
CA MET A 4 18.65 7.36 2.52
C MET A 4 19.29 8.20 3.63
N GLY A 5 19.27 9.53 3.50
CA GLY A 5 19.91 10.42 4.49
C GLY A 5 19.18 10.43 5.83
N ILE A 6 17.87 10.63 5.80
CA ILE A 6 17.05 10.70 7.02
C ILE A 6 16.83 9.29 7.58
N GLY A 7 16.46 8.33 6.72
CA GLY A 7 16.19 6.95 7.14
C GLY A 7 17.43 6.27 7.75
N GLY A 8 18.62 6.51 7.20
CA GLY A 8 19.86 6.00 7.77
C GLY A 8 20.11 6.49 9.20
N LEU A 9 19.90 7.77 9.47
CA LEU A 9 20.05 8.33 10.82
C LEU A 9 18.99 7.77 11.79
N LEU A 10 17.74 7.65 11.33
CA LEU A 10 16.66 7.08 12.14
C LEU A 10 16.93 5.60 12.51
N LEU A 11 17.50 4.81 11.61
CA LEU A 11 17.90 3.43 11.90
C LEU A 11 19.02 3.32 12.95
N GLU A 12 19.85 4.36 13.05
CA GLU A 12 20.88 4.50 14.10
C GLU A 12 20.33 5.05 15.42
N GLY A 13 19.02 5.30 15.50
CA GLY A 13 18.37 5.92 16.66
C GLY A 13 18.63 7.43 16.81
N ILE A 14 19.04 8.09 15.75
CA ILE A 14 19.36 9.51 15.75
C ILE A 14 18.21 10.31 15.13
N GLY A 15 17.65 11.26 15.87
CA GLY A 15 16.66 12.24 15.42
C GLY A 15 15.28 12.05 16.05
N ASP A 16 14.81 13.12 16.71
CA ASP A 16 13.48 13.21 17.34
C ASP A 16 12.49 13.97 16.46
N THR A 17 13.00 14.67 15.44
CA THR A 17 12.21 15.38 14.43
C THR A 17 12.86 15.20 13.07
N LEU A 18 12.04 15.17 12.02
CA LEU A 18 12.51 15.13 10.65
C LEU A 18 11.82 16.20 9.80
N ARG A 19 12.49 16.63 8.75
CA ARG A 19 11.94 17.51 7.73
C ARG A 19 12.37 17.02 6.35
N VAL A 20 11.39 16.88 5.46
CA VAL A 20 11.62 16.70 4.03
C VAL A 20 11.30 18.01 3.32
N SER A 21 12.07 18.36 2.29
CA SER A 21 11.78 19.51 1.44
C SER A 21 11.70 19.04 -0.01
N LEU A 22 10.58 19.36 -0.64
CA LEU A 22 10.27 19.00 -2.03
C LEU A 22 9.94 20.25 -2.84
N THR A 23 10.08 20.13 -4.16
CA THR A 23 9.54 21.13 -5.09
C THR A 23 8.11 20.73 -5.43
N GLY A 24 7.15 21.13 -4.61
CA GLY A 24 5.74 20.76 -4.73
C GLY A 24 4.92 21.32 -3.59
N ASP A 25 3.73 20.80 -3.38
CA ASP A 25 2.85 21.25 -2.32
C ASP A 25 3.42 20.86 -0.94
N PRO A 26 3.27 21.72 0.08
CA PRO A 26 3.79 21.45 1.44
C PRO A 26 3.25 20.15 2.06
N GLU A 27 2.05 19.72 1.66
CA GLU A 27 1.45 18.48 2.13
C GLU A 27 2.23 17.25 1.66
N ASP A 28 2.82 17.30 0.45
CA ASP A 28 3.63 16.19 -0.09
C ASP A 28 4.90 15.96 0.74
N GLU A 29 5.45 17.00 1.37
CA GLU A 29 6.59 16.90 2.28
C GLU A 29 6.24 16.08 3.53
N VAL A 30 5.02 16.26 4.04
CA VAL A 30 4.51 15.50 5.20
C VAL A 30 4.32 14.03 4.85
N TYR A 31 3.69 13.74 3.70
CA TYR A 31 3.53 12.36 3.23
C TYR A 31 4.86 11.67 3.00
N ALA A 32 5.82 12.34 2.34
CA ALA A 32 7.16 11.81 2.15
C ALA A 32 7.89 11.55 3.48
N GLY A 33 7.65 12.38 4.50
CA GLY A 33 8.15 12.16 5.86
C GLY A 33 7.56 10.89 6.48
N TYR A 34 6.27 10.68 6.36
CA TYR A 34 5.59 9.46 6.83
C TYR A 34 6.08 8.21 6.09
N ASP A 35 6.32 8.28 4.80
CA ASP A 35 6.84 7.16 4.03
C ASP A 35 8.25 6.75 4.47
N ILE A 36 9.10 7.72 4.80
CA ILE A 36 10.42 7.45 5.38
C ILE A 36 10.28 6.74 6.73
N LEU A 37 9.39 7.22 7.60
CA LEU A 37 9.15 6.60 8.91
C LEU A 37 8.65 5.16 8.78
N ARG A 38 7.69 4.91 7.87
CA ARG A 38 7.20 3.54 7.59
C ARG A 38 8.32 2.64 7.07
N ALA A 39 9.12 3.14 6.13
CA ALA A 39 10.22 2.37 5.52
C ALA A 39 11.28 1.93 6.53
N VAL A 40 11.47 2.65 7.63
CA VAL A 40 12.39 2.29 8.72
C VAL A 40 11.69 1.60 9.90
N GLY A 41 10.40 1.24 9.76
CA GLY A 41 9.67 0.42 10.72
C GLY A 41 8.95 1.16 11.85
N TYR A 42 8.84 2.49 11.78
CA TYR A 42 8.02 3.23 12.74
C TYR A 42 6.52 3.06 12.44
N ALA A 43 5.72 2.91 13.50
CA ALA A 43 4.27 2.92 13.38
C ALA A 43 3.79 4.35 13.05
N VAL A 44 3.14 4.49 11.90
CA VAL A 44 2.60 5.77 11.41
C VAL A 44 1.13 5.60 11.09
N ALA A 45 0.33 6.62 11.37
CA ALA A 45 -1.09 6.61 11.01
C ALA A 45 -1.29 6.55 9.49
N GLY A 46 -2.36 5.85 9.08
CA GLY A 46 -2.75 5.67 7.70
C GLY A 46 -2.24 4.36 7.08
N PRO A 47 -2.81 3.98 5.93
CA PRO A 47 -2.48 2.74 5.26
C PRO A 47 -1.09 2.77 4.62
N GLU A 48 -0.44 1.62 4.58
CA GLU A 48 0.75 1.35 3.77
C GLU A 48 0.32 0.52 2.57
N ILE A 49 0.42 1.09 1.36
CA ILE A 49 0.05 0.38 0.13
C ILE A 49 1.31 -0.16 -0.53
N ILE A 50 1.35 -1.48 -0.71
CA ILE A 50 2.41 -2.20 -1.38
C ILE A 50 1.86 -2.74 -2.70
N SER A 51 2.46 -2.35 -3.81
CA SER A 51 2.07 -2.86 -5.13
C SER A 51 3.26 -3.46 -5.87
N CYS A 52 3.03 -4.51 -6.66
CA CYS A 52 4.08 -5.07 -7.49
C CYS A 52 4.37 -4.16 -8.70
N PRO A 53 5.62 -4.18 -9.24
CA PRO A 53 6.02 -3.31 -10.36
C PRO A 53 5.42 -3.73 -11.70
N THR A 54 4.45 -4.60 -11.73
CA THR A 54 3.84 -5.23 -12.91
C THR A 54 4.84 -6.06 -13.75
N CYS A 55 4.34 -7.04 -14.45
CA CYS A 55 5.12 -7.85 -15.40
C CYS A 55 4.17 -8.48 -16.43
N GLY A 56 4.69 -9.27 -17.36
CA GLY A 56 3.89 -9.97 -18.38
C GLY A 56 2.85 -10.96 -17.85
N ARG A 57 2.80 -11.21 -16.54
CA ARG A 57 1.79 -12.06 -15.88
C ARG A 57 0.59 -11.27 -15.36
N THR A 58 0.65 -9.94 -15.35
CA THR A 58 -0.46 -9.08 -14.91
C THR A 58 -1.65 -9.26 -15.86
N GLN A 59 -2.81 -9.61 -15.31
CA GLN A 59 -4.02 -9.96 -16.09
C GLN A 59 -5.20 -9.02 -15.85
N TYR A 60 -5.00 -7.93 -15.10
CA TYR A 60 -6.02 -6.94 -14.81
C TYR A 60 -5.38 -5.54 -14.69
N PRO A 61 -6.14 -4.44 -14.75
CA PRO A 61 -5.60 -3.07 -14.73
C PRO A 61 -5.13 -2.68 -13.32
N MET A 62 -4.02 -3.30 -12.88
CA MET A 62 -3.52 -3.19 -11.51
C MET A 62 -3.11 -1.77 -11.12
N ILE A 63 -2.49 -1.02 -12.05
CA ILE A 63 -2.03 0.34 -11.77
C ILE A 63 -3.21 1.26 -11.50
N GLU A 64 -4.25 1.18 -12.33
CA GLU A 64 -5.49 1.95 -12.18
C GLU A 64 -6.19 1.59 -10.88
N ILE A 65 -6.24 0.31 -10.53
CA ILE A 65 -6.84 -0.17 -9.29
C ILE A 65 -6.05 0.34 -8.08
N ALA A 66 -4.73 0.27 -8.11
CA ALA A 66 -3.88 0.74 -7.01
C ALA A 66 -4.06 2.25 -6.78
N ASN A 67 -4.00 3.04 -7.86
CA ASN A 67 -4.19 4.49 -7.79
C ASN A 67 -5.59 4.85 -7.28
N GLU A 68 -6.62 4.14 -7.72
CA GLU A 68 -8.01 4.42 -7.31
C GLU A 68 -8.27 4.03 -5.85
N VAL A 69 -7.71 2.91 -5.38
CA VAL A 69 -7.77 2.52 -3.96
C VAL A 69 -7.08 3.57 -3.09
N GLU A 70 -5.87 3.97 -3.45
CA GLU A 70 -5.11 5.00 -2.72
C GLU A 70 -5.89 6.33 -2.66
N ARG A 71 -6.41 6.78 -3.81
CA ARG A 71 -7.21 8.01 -3.90
C ARG A 71 -8.43 7.96 -2.97
N ARG A 72 -9.21 6.87 -2.99
CA ARG A 72 -10.41 6.73 -2.15
C ARG A 72 -10.07 6.74 -0.67
N LEU A 73 -9.09 5.94 -0.25
CA LEU A 73 -8.67 5.91 1.16
C LEU A 73 -8.19 7.28 1.65
N LYS A 74 -7.49 8.05 0.79
CA LYS A 74 -7.05 9.41 1.10
C LYS A 74 -8.25 10.37 1.21
N GLU A 75 -9.19 10.34 0.27
CA GLU A 75 -10.39 11.20 0.27
C GLU A 75 -11.31 10.90 1.48
N GLU A 76 -11.43 9.65 1.87
CA GLU A 76 -12.21 9.20 3.03
C GLU A 76 -11.50 9.47 4.36
N GLY A 77 -10.26 9.93 4.32
CA GLY A 77 -9.45 10.21 5.52
C GLY A 77 -9.14 8.95 6.34
N PHE A 78 -8.96 7.81 5.68
CA PHE A 78 -8.64 6.54 6.34
C PHE A 78 -7.31 6.62 7.09
N LYS A 79 -7.32 6.35 8.42
CA LYS A 79 -6.16 6.56 9.29
C LYS A 79 -5.65 5.29 9.98
N LYS A 80 -6.29 4.15 9.78
CA LYS A 80 -5.81 2.90 10.38
C LYS A 80 -4.45 2.52 9.79
N PRO A 81 -3.48 2.09 10.61
CA PRO A 81 -2.18 1.62 10.15
C PRO A 81 -2.30 0.18 9.64
N VAL A 82 -2.76 0.02 8.41
CA VAL A 82 -3.02 -1.27 7.76
C VAL A 82 -2.09 -1.42 6.57
N LYS A 83 -1.47 -2.58 6.40
CA LYS A 83 -0.69 -2.94 5.22
C LYS A 83 -1.59 -3.56 4.17
N ILE A 84 -1.68 -2.90 3.02
CA ILE A 84 -2.54 -3.26 1.90
C ILE A 84 -1.67 -3.70 0.72
N ALA A 85 -1.86 -4.92 0.22
CA ALA A 85 -1.12 -5.43 -0.93
C ALA A 85 -1.98 -5.46 -2.20
N ILE A 86 -1.49 -4.89 -3.29
CA ILE A 86 -2.15 -4.92 -4.60
C ILE A 86 -1.21 -5.56 -5.61
N MET A 87 -1.49 -6.83 -5.96
CA MET A 87 -0.59 -7.68 -6.74
C MET A 87 -1.17 -8.01 -8.11
N GLY A 88 -0.33 -7.95 -9.14
CA GLY A 88 -0.72 -8.11 -10.54
C GLY A 88 -1.10 -9.53 -10.95
N CYS A 89 -0.70 -10.56 -10.21
CA CYS A 89 -0.98 -11.95 -10.54
C CYS A 89 -1.11 -12.85 -9.32
N ILE A 90 -1.87 -13.94 -9.46
CA ILE A 90 -2.07 -14.95 -8.41
C ILE A 90 -0.87 -15.87 -8.18
N VAL A 91 0.17 -15.80 -9.03
CA VAL A 91 1.34 -16.70 -8.92
C VAL A 91 2.28 -16.23 -7.81
N ASN A 92 2.69 -14.96 -7.84
CA ASN A 92 3.59 -14.39 -6.84
C ASN A 92 2.83 -13.60 -5.76
N GLY A 93 1.61 -13.14 -6.10
CA GLY A 93 0.80 -12.30 -5.22
C GLY A 93 0.61 -12.83 -3.80
N PRO A 94 0.24 -14.10 -3.60
CA PRO A 94 0.08 -14.66 -2.26
C PRO A 94 1.37 -14.62 -1.40
N GLY A 95 2.52 -14.88 -2.02
CA GLY A 95 3.81 -14.83 -1.32
C GLY A 95 4.23 -13.41 -0.96
N GLU A 96 4.09 -12.47 -1.90
CA GLU A 96 4.43 -11.06 -1.71
C GLU A 96 3.43 -10.35 -0.76
N ALA A 97 2.16 -10.78 -0.78
CA ALA A 97 1.10 -10.26 0.09
C ALA A 97 1.06 -10.95 1.49
N SER A 98 1.89 -11.96 1.74
CA SER A 98 1.85 -12.74 3.00
C SER A 98 2.13 -11.90 4.25
N HIS A 99 2.81 -10.77 4.11
CA HIS A 99 3.11 -9.83 5.20
C HIS A 99 2.14 -8.64 5.26
N ALA A 100 1.13 -8.60 4.38
CA ALA A 100 0.09 -7.59 4.40
C ALA A 100 -1.10 -8.07 5.24
N ASP A 101 -1.80 -7.12 5.86
CA ASP A 101 -3.02 -7.42 6.62
C ASP A 101 -4.13 -7.85 5.66
N ILE A 102 -4.22 -7.16 4.51
CA ILE A 102 -5.18 -7.47 3.45
C ILE A 102 -4.54 -7.25 2.08
N GLY A 103 -4.95 -8.01 1.08
CA GLY A 103 -4.45 -7.82 -0.27
C GLY A 103 -5.32 -8.45 -1.35
N ILE A 104 -5.08 -8.00 -2.57
CA ILE A 104 -5.67 -8.60 -3.78
C ILE A 104 -4.59 -9.03 -4.75
N ALA A 105 -4.83 -10.14 -5.43
CA ALA A 105 -3.98 -10.63 -6.52
C ALA A 105 -4.81 -10.84 -7.78
N GLY A 106 -4.40 -10.20 -8.88
CA GLY A 106 -5.12 -10.19 -10.14
C GLY A 106 -5.18 -11.54 -10.83
N GLY A 107 -6.35 -11.87 -11.35
CA GLY A 107 -6.61 -12.94 -12.28
C GLY A 107 -7.32 -12.40 -13.52
N LYS A 108 -7.70 -13.28 -14.44
CA LYS A 108 -8.45 -12.89 -15.64
C LYS A 108 -9.85 -12.43 -15.23
N ASP A 109 -10.13 -11.14 -15.44
CA ASP A 109 -11.42 -10.49 -15.13
C ASP A 109 -11.85 -10.61 -13.64
N CYS A 110 -10.91 -10.83 -12.72
CA CYS A 110 -11.18 -10.99 -11.30
C CYS A 110 -9.94 -10.66 -10.46
N ALA A 111 -10.12 -10.54 -9.16
CA ALA A 111 -9.03 -10.51 -8.19
C ALA A 111 -9.32 -11.48 -7.03
N VAL A 112 -8.30 -12.12 -6.52
CA VAL A 112 -8.41 -12.96 -5.33
C VAL A 112 -8.08 -12.10 -4.12
N LEU A 113 -8.98 -12.05 -3.15
CA LEU A 113 -8.81 -11.37 -1.88
C LEU A 113 -8.09 -12.30 -0.90
N PHE A 114 -7.10 -11.75 -0.23
CA PHE A 114 -6.33 -12.39 0.84
C PHE A 114 -6.38 -11.53 2.10
N GLU A 115 -6.43 -12.18 3.23
CA GLU A 115 -6.29 -11.56 4.55
C GLU A 115 -5.27 -12.37 5.34
N HIS A 116 -4.23 -11.71 5.87
CA HIS A 116 -3.11 -12.36 6.56
C HIS A 116 -2.51 -13.56 5.80
N GLY A 117 -2.45 -13.47 4.47
CA GLY A 117 -1.92 -14.52 3.59
C GLY A 117 -2.90 -15.64 3.24
N GLU A 118 -4.09 -15.69 3.86
CA GLU A 118 -5.14 -16.67 3.56
C GLU A 118 -6.10 -16.15 2.50
N LYS A 119 -6.47 -17.03 1.55
CA LYS A 119 -7.46 -16.70 0.54
C LYS A 119 -8.86 -16.65 1.14
N ILE A 120 -9.52 -15.50 1.04
CA ILE A 120 -10.88 -15.29 1.54
C ILE A 120 -11.93 -15.54 0.46
N ARG A 121 -11.86 -14.78 -0.64
CA ARG A 121 -12.83 -14.88 -1.73
C ARG A 121 -12.28 -14.33 -3.04
N THR A 122 -13.04 -14.49 -4.10
CA THR A 122 -12.74 -13.90 -5.41
C THR A 122 -13.67 -12.72 -5.66
N LEU A 123 -13.08 -11.55 -5.98
CA LEU A 123 -13.77 -10.34 -6.36
C LEU A 123 -13.99 -10.32 -7.87
N LYS A 124 -15.16 -9.89 -8.33
CA LYS A 124 -15.51 -9.76 -9.75
C LYS A 124 -16.29 -8.47 -9.98
N GLY A 125 -16.19 -7.92 -11.18
CA GLY A 125 -16.87 -6.67 -11.55
C GLY A 125 -16.15 -5.47 -10.95
N ASP A 126 -16.81 -4.69 -10.10
CA ASP A 126 -16.20 -3.54 -9.43
C ASP A 126 -15.27 -4.00 -8.28
N ILE A 127 -14.03 -4.35 -8.65
CA ILE A 127 -13.02 -4.86 -7.72
C ILE A 127 -12.65 -3.77 -6.69
N VAL A 128 -12.54 -2.51 -7.13
CA VAL A 128 -12.11 -1.42 -6.25
C VAL A 128 -13.10 -1.20 -5.12
N SER A 129 -14.39 -1.03 -5.41
CA SER A 129 -15.40 -0.79 -4.37
C SER A 129 -15.49 -1.97 -3.40
N GLN A 130 -15.49 -3.20 -3.91
CA GLN A 130 -15.49 -4.38 -3.05
C GLN A 130 -14.24 -4.46 -2.16
N PHE A 131 -13.07 -4.10 -2.69
CA PHE A 131 -11.82 -4.16 -1.93
C PHE A 131 -11.76 -3.07 -0.86
N VAL A 132 -12.17 -1.84 -1.18
CA VAL A 132 -12.26 -0.75 -0.20
C VAL A 132 -13.22 -1.09 0.94
N GLU A 133 -14.38 -1.70 0.65
CA GLU A 133 -15.29 -2.19 1.68
C GLU A 133 -14.65 -3.21 2.61
N GLU A 134 -13.82 -4.13 2.09
CA GLU A 134 -13.11 -5.11 2.94
C GLU A 134 -12.04 -4.44 3.80
N ILE A 135 -11.31 -3.45 3.26
CA ILE A 135 -10.33 -2.67 4.03
C ILE A 135 -10.99 -1.96 5.23
N HIS A 136 -12.20 -1.45 5.06
CA HIS A 136 -12.93 -0.79 6.15
C HIS A 136 -13.40 -1.73 7.26
N LYS A 137 -13.51 -3.02 7.01
CA LYS A 137 -13.92 -4.02 8.01
C LYS A 137 -12.80 -4.41 8.97
N LEU A 138 -11.54 -4.17 8.58
CA LEU A 138 -10.39 -4.37 9.47
C LEU A 138 -10.37 -3.35 10.61
#